data_0f13b64613af5e3ac78bc7ad9ac7c7c5
#
_entry.id   0f13b64613af5e3ac78bc7ad9ac7c7c5
#
_cell.length_a   1.000
_cell.length_b   1.000
_cell.length_c   1.000
_cell.angle_alpha   90.00
_cell.angle_beta   90.00
_cell.angle_gamma   90.00
#
_symmetry.space_group_name_H-M   'P 1'
#
loop_
_entity.id
_entity.type
_entity.pdbx_description
1 polymer ?
#
loop_
_entity_poly.entity_id
_entity_poly.type
_entity_poly.pdbx_seq_one_letter_code
_entity_poly.pdbx_strand_id
1 'polypeptide(L)'
;LSGIVKYAPTELIITAAPSTPLTEITAVLTEKGQRLGFDPADWSRLLGSNGVATLGGAASADASGSGRLRHGAARDSLLAFRGVNGQGEAFRGGAKVVKNVTGFDLPKLVCGAYGSLCVLTELTFRVFPKPPLAVTLCLSDVEPEVGFAALRKIALSALEPAGLAYLPAMMMPGVGQGAALIKLEGARQPLEEKIALAHGLLGQSVQRIEDDPFPAIASGEKFADVP
;
A
#
# COMPACT_ATOMS: atom_id res chain seq x y z
N LEU A 1 -10.70 3.30 -21.67
CA LEU A 1 -9.29 2.85 -21.67
C LEU A 1 -9.06 1.90 -20.49
N SER A 2 -9.20 0.58 -20.70
CA SER A 2 -8.99 -0.46 -19.69
C SER A 2 -8.13 -1.57 -20.26
N GLY A 3 -7.47 -2.33 -19.39
CA GLY A 3 -6.65 -3.50 -19.70
C GLY A 3 -5.15 -3.27 -19.52
N ILE A 4 -4.43 -4.39 -19.39
CA ILE A 4 -2.98 -4.43 -19.24
C ILE A 4 -2.36 -4.29 -20.62
N VAL A 5 -1.54 -3.25 -20.81
CA VAL A 5 -0.84 -2.96 -22.08
C VAL A 5 0.42 -3.80 -22.22
N LYS A 6 1.20 -3.91 -21.14
CA LYS A 6 2.43 -4.70 -21.10
C LYS A 6 2.75 -5.12 -19.66
N TYR A 7 3.15 -6.37 -19.49
CA TYR A 7 3.72 -6.85 -18.24
C TYR A 7 5.05 -7.54 -18.49
N ALA A 8 6.08 -7.12 -17.80
CA ALA A 8 7.44 -7.66 -17.87
C ALA A 8 7.89 -8.11 -16.47
N PRO A 9 7.53 -9.36 -16.05
CA PRO A 9 7.81 -9.85 -14.70
C PRO A 9 9.28 -9.82 -14.31
N THR A 10 10.19 -10.11 -15.23
CA THR A 10 11.64 -10.11 -14.99
C THR A 10 12.20 -8.70 -14.81
N GLU A 11 11.56 -7.71 -15.41
CA GLU A 11 11.93 -6.29 -15.28
C GLU A 11 11.22 -5.63 -14.08
N LEU A 12 10.29 -6.35 -13.42
CA LEU A 12 9.43 -5.86 -12.34
C LEU A 12 8.62 -4.62 -12.75
N ILE A 13 8.03 -4.64 -13.96
CA ILE A 13 7.30 -3.50 -14.52
C ILE A 13 5.97 -3.96 -15.10
N ILE A 14 4.90 -3.23 -14.76
CA ILE A 14 3.58 -3.38 -15.39
C ILE A 14 3.14 -2.04 -16.00
N THR A 15 2.58 -2.09 -17.19
CA THR A 15 1.96 -0.95 -17.88
C THR A 15 0.51 -1.28 -18.15
N ALA A 16 -0.41 -0.42 -17.74
CA ALA A 16 -1.84 -0.61 -17.93
C ALA A 16 -2.56 0.72 -18.21
N ALA A 17 -3.74 0.61 -18.79
CA ALA A 17 -4.66 1.72 -18.94
C ALA A 17 -5.25 2.14 -17.58
N PRO A 18 -5.59 3.43 -17.37
CA PRO A 18 -5.97 3.94 -16.05
C PRO A 18 -7.28 3.35 -15.50
N SER A 19 -8.23 2.98 -16.36
CA SER A 19 -9.50 2.37 -15.91
C SER A 19 -9.40 0.86 -15.68
N THR A 20 -8.18 0.28 -15.69
CA THR A 20 -7.99 -1.13 -15.38
C THR A 20 -8.28 -1.37 -13.89
N PRO A 21 -9.19 -2.32 -13.55
CA PRO A 21 -9.50 -2.66 -12.18
C PRO A 21 -8.27 -3.11 -11.38
N LEU A 22 -8.15 -2.67 -10.13
CA LEU A 22 -7.07 -3.14 -9.26
C LEU A 22 -7.10 -4.65 -9.04
N THR A 23 -8.28 -5.25 -9.06
CA THR A 23 -8.46 -6.71 -8.98
C THR A 23 -7.81 -7.44 -10.15
N GLU A 24 -7.95 -6.93 -11.38
CA GLU A 24 -7.30 -7.47 -12.58
C GLU A 24 -5.78 -7.38 -12.48
N ILE A 25 -5.26 -6.21 -12.08
CA ILE A 25 -3.83 -6.00 -11.86
C ILE A 25 -3.30 -6.97 -10.80
N THR A 26 -3.98 -7.08 -9.67
CA THR A 26 -3.59 -7.95 -8.55
C THR A 26 -3.57 -9.41 -8.95
N ALA A 27 -4.56 -9.88 -9.71
CA ALA A 27 -4.63 -11.25 -10.19
C ALA A 27 -3.41 -11.61 -11.06
N VAL A 28 -3.12 -10.80 -12.08
CA VAL A 28 -1.98 -11.03 -13.00
C VAL A 28 -0.63 -10.96 -12.26
N LEU A 29 -0.46 -10.03 -11.33
CA LEU A 29 0.76 -9.94 -10.53
C LEU A 29 0.93 -11.16 -9.60
N THR A 30 -0.17 -11.61 -8.97
CA THR A 30 -0.16 -12.75 -8.05
C THR A 30 0.25 -14.04 -8.73
N GLU A 31 -0.17 -14.28 -9.98
CA GLU A 31 0.24 -15.45 -10.79
C GLU A 31 1.76 -15.54 -10.95
N LYS A 32 2.46 -14.41 -10.90
CA LYS A 32 3.93 -14.34 -10.98
C LYS A 32 4.60 -14.11 -9.63
N GLY A 33 3.87 -14.25 -8.52
CA GLY A 33 4.39 -14.01 -7.17
C GLY A 33 4.82 -12.56 -6.95
N GLN A 34 4.12 -11.60 -7.58
CA GLN A 34 4.41 -10.17 -7.49
C GLN A 34 3.21 -9.39 -6.95
N ARG A 35 3.45 -8.13 -6.56
CA ARG A 35 2.43 -7.20 -6.06
C ARG A 35 2.79 -5.75 -6.36
N LEU A 36 1.82 -4.86 -6.29
CA LEU A 36 2.06 -3.43 -6.12
C LEU A 36 2.55 -3.18 -4.69
N GLY A 37 3.73 -2.57 -4.53
CA GLY A 37 4.37 -2.46 -3.21
C GLY A 37 3.66 -1.52 -2.24
N PHE A 38 2.91 -0.55 -2.77
CA PHE A 38 2.18 0.45 -1.97
C PHE A 38 0.82 -0.05 -1.44
N ASP A 39 0.44 -1.31 -1.72
CA ASP A 39 -0.84 -1.91 -1.32
C ASP A 39 -2.02 -0.96 -1.61
N PRO A 40 -2.45 -0.81 -2.89
CA PRO A 40 -3.48 0.16 -3.24
C PRO A 40 -4.78 -0.12 -2.49
N ALA A 41 -5.34 0.94 -1.91
CA ALA A 41 -6.57 0.87 -1.13
C ALA A 41 -7.80 1.00 -2.05
N ASP A 42 -8.83 0.24 -1.79
CA ASP A 42 -10.17 0.41 -2.36
C ASP A 42 -11.04 1.18 -1.37
N TRP A 43 -11.32 2.45 -1.67
CA TRP A 43 -12.14 3.33 -0.84
C TRP A 43 -13.61 3.37 -1.25
N SER A 44 -14.06 2.49 -2.14
CA SER A 44 -15.44 2.52 -2.65
C SER A 44 -16.47 2.42 -1.51
N ARG A 45 -16.26 1.53 -0.54
CA ARG A 45 -17.14 1.40 0.64
C ARG A 45 -17.12 2.65 1.52
N LEU A 46 -15.94 3.19 1.82
CA LEU A 46 -15.78 4.40 2.63
C LEU A 46 -16.47 5.61 2.00
N LEU A 47 -16.42 5.71 0.67
CA LEU A 47 -17.00 6.83 -0.10
C LEU A 47 -18.44 6.57 -0.54
N GLY A 48 -19.05 5.44 -0.17
CA GLY A 48 -20.39 5.07 -0.60
C GLY A 48 -20.52 4.88 -2.12
N SER A 49 -19.44 4.51 -2.80
CA SER A 49 -19.39 4.33 -4.25
C SER A 49 -19.68 2.89 -4.64
N ASN A 50 -20.45 2.68 -5.69
CA ASN A 50 -20.65 1.39 -6.34
C ASN A 50 -19.61 1.13 -7.45
N GLY A 51 -18.63 2.02 -7.61
CA GLY A 51 -17.56 1.90 -8.60
C GLY A 51 -16.53 0.85 -8.20
N VAL A 52 -15.73 0.43 -9.17
CA VAL A 52 -14.59 -0.47 -8.97
C VAL A 52 -13.32 0.36 -8.85
N ALA A 53 -12.50 0.09 -7.85
CA ALA A 53 -11.21 0.75 -7.70
C ALA A 53 -10.29 0.43 -8.89
N THR A 54 -9.69 1.45 -9.48
CA THR A 54 -8.88 1.36 -10.68
C THR A 54 -7.44 1.83 -10.44
N LEU A 55 -6.52 1.38 -11.30
CA LEU A 55 -5.12 1.79 -11.24
C LEU A 55 -4.95 3.31 -11.38
N GLY A 56 -5.72 3.94 -12.27
CA GLY A 56 -5.72 5.39 -12.45
C GLY A 56 -6.29 6.13 -11.26
N GLY A 57 -7.35 5.61 -10.63
CA GLY A 57 -7.89 6.16 -9.39
C GLY A 57 -6.86 6.12 -8.26
N ALA A 58 -6.20 4.98 -8.07
CA ALA A 58 -5.15 4.83 -7.08
C ALA A 58 -3.96 5.78 -7.34
N ALA A 59 -3.53 5.93 -8.61
CA ALA A 59 -2.49 6.87 -8.98
C ALA A 59 -2.91 8.33 -8.76
N SER A 60 -4.10 8.70 -9.23
CA SER A 60 -4.59 10.08 -9.13
C SER A 60 -4.77 10.55 -7.69
N ALA A 61 -5.17 9.65 -6.79
CA ALA A 61 -5.35 9.95 -5.37
C ALA A 61 -4.10 9.66 -4.51
N ASP A 62 -3.03 9.09 -5.07
CA ASP A 62 -1.89 8.52 -4.33
C ASP A 62 -2.35 7.52 -3.24
N ALA A 63 -3.42 6.77 -3.56
CA ALA A 63 -4.08 5.87 -2.63
C ALA A 63 -3.16 4.68 -2.30
N SER A 64 -2.67 4.66 -1.08
CA SER A 64 -1.67 3.72 -0.61
C SER A 64 -2.07 3.14 0.74
N GLY A 65 -1.94 1.82 0.90
CA GLY A 65 -2.16 1.11 2.15
C GLY A 65 -0.89 0.99 2.99
N SER A 66 -0.83 -0.06 3.79
CA SER A 66 0.25 -0.29 4.76
C SER A 66 1.63 -0.46 4.12
N GLY A 67 1.69 -1.04 2.92
CA GLY A 67 2.94 -1.25 2.18
C GLY A 67 3.72 0.03 1.89
N ARG A 68 3.05 1.19 1.94
CA ARG A 68 3.66 2.51 1.85
C ARG A 68 4.83 2.69 2.82
N LEU A 69 4.74 2.12 4.02
CA LEU A 69 5.78 2.24 5.03
C LEU A 69 7.12 1.65 4.56
N ARG A 70 7.08 0.55 3.83
CA ARG A 70 8.27 -0.19 3.39
C ARG A 70 8.68 0.11 1.95
N HIS A 71 7.71 0.28 1.06
CA HIS A 71 7.92 0.36 -0.40
C HIS A 71 7.67 1.75 -0.98
N GLY A 72 7.28 2.71 -0.14
CA GLY A 72 6.83 4.02 -0.58
C GLY A 72 5.37 4.02 -1.04
N ALA A 73 4.88 5.21 -1.38
CA ALA A 73 3.52 5.44 -1.86
C ALA A 73 3.37 5.05 -3.36
N ALA A 74 2.16 5.18 -3.91
CA ALA A 74 1.92 4.97 -5.33
C ALA A 74 2.82 5.86 -6.19
N ARG A 75 3.02 7.12 -5.80
CA ARG A 75 3.93 8.07 -6.45
C ARG A 75 5.38 7.62 -6.53
N ASP A 76 5.86 6.82 -5.58
CA ASP A 76 7.24 6.31 -5.54
C ASP A 76 7.41 5.07 -6.43
N SER A 77 6.29 4.43 -6.81
CA SER A 77 6.25 3.27 -7.69
C SER A 77 5.88 3.62 -9.14
N LEU A 78 5.32 4.81 -9.40
CA LEU A 78 4.96 5.28 -10.74
C LEU A 78 6.23 5.70 -11.51
N LEU A 79 6.63 4.90 -12.50
CA LEU A 79 7.84 5.13 -13.30
C LEU A 79 7.61 6.05 -14.49
N ALA A 80 6.46 5.89 -15.16
CA ALA A 80 6.11 6.65 -16.34
C ALA A 80 4.59 6.72 -16.52
N PHE A 81 4.15 7.73 -17.26
CA PHE A 81 2.76 7.88 -17.68
C PHE A 81 2.65 8.49 -19.07
N ARG A 82 1.48 8.30 -19.68
CA ARG A 82 0.99 9.11 -20.81
C ARG A 82 -0.29 9.81 -20.36
N GLY A 83 -0.51 11.01 -20.88
CA GLY A 83 -1.71 11.78 -20.56
C GLY A 83 -1.98 12.85 -21.59
N VAL A 84 -3.11 13.53 -21.40
CA VAL A 84 -3.53 14.68 -22.19
C VAL A 84 -3.69 15.86 -21.25
N ASN A 85 -3.04 16.99 -21.56
CA ASN A 85 -3.10 18.21 -20.77
C ASN A 85 -4.41 18.99 -21.00
N GLY A 86 -4.59 20.11 -20.28
CA GLY A 86 -5.77 20.98 -20.42
C GLY A 86 -5.93 21.69 -21.80
N GLN A 87 -4.89 21.63 -22.64
CA GLN A 87 -4.92 22.18 -24.03
C GLN A 87 -5.27 21.10 -25.06
N GLY A 88 -5.50 19.85 -24.62
CA GLY A 88 -5.77 18.73 -25.53
C GLY A 88 -4.51 18.09 -26.12
N GLU A 89 -3.33 18.46 -25.66
CA GLU A 89 -2.06 17.93 -26.17
C GLU A 89 -1.67 16.65 -25.43
N ALA A 90 -1.33 15.62 -26.22
CA ALA A 90 -0.80 14.38 -25.66
C ALA A 90 0.66 14.55 -25.25
N PHE A 91 1.00 14.13 -24.03
CA PHE A 91 2.37 14.17 -23.52
C PHE A 91 2.70 12.94 -22.68
N ARG A 92 3.95 12.80 -22.31
CA ARG A 92 4.43 11.71 -21.47
C ARG A 92 5.43 12.24 -20.44
N GLY A 93 5.49 11.57 -19.30
CA GLY A 93 6.49 11.83 -18.25
C GLY A 93 7.11 10.54 -17.76
N GLY A 94 8.36 10.65 -17.28
CA GLY A 94 9.12 9.52 -16.79
C GLY A 94 9.70 8.62 -17.87
N ALA A 95 10.31 7.51 -17.42
CA ALA A 95 10.91 6.50 -18.29
C ALA A 95 10.71 5.11 -17.66
N LYS A 96 10.68 4.06 -18.50
CA LYS A 96 10.58 2.66 -18.05
C LYS A 96 11.91 2.15 -17.46
N VAL A 97 12.63 3.02 -16.73
CA VAL A 97 13.90 2.71 -16.07
C VAL A 97 13.85 3.23 -14.63
N VAL A 98 14.52 2.52 -13.74
CA VAL A 98 14.48 2.79 -12.29
C VAL A 98 15.14 4.12 -11.91
N LYS A 99 15.94 4.73 -12.80
CA LYS A 99 16.65 5.99 -12.56
C LYS A 99 16.44 6.95 -13.70
N ASN A 100 15.71 8.03 -13.47
CA ASN A 100 15.66 9.20 -14.34
C ASN A 100 16.49 10.31 -13.69
N VAL A 101 17.55 10.77 -14.36
CA VAL A 101 18.50 11.75 -13.82
C VAL A 101 18.42 13.12 -14.50
N THR A 102 17.51 13.28 -15.47
CA THR A 102 17.36 14.52 -16.24
C THR A 102 15.91 15.00 -16.25
N GLY A 103 15.71 16.28 -15.90
CA GLY A 103 14.40 16.94 -15.92
C GLY A 103 13.58 16.77 -14.64
N PHE A 104 12.35 17.29 -14.68
CA PHE A 104 11.40 17.22 -13.57
C PHE A 104 10.83 15.79 -13.44
N ASP A 105 10.57 15.37 -12.22
CA ASP A 105 9.88 14.10 -11.91
C ASP A 105 8.36 14.26 -12.11
N LEU A 106 7.94 14.33 -13.37
CA LEU A 106 6.54 14.46 -13.75
C LEU A 106 5.65 13.32 -13.22
N PRO A 107 6.09 12.04 -13.17
CA PRO A 107 5.32 10.98 -12.52
C PRO A 107 4.92 11.31 -11.09
N LYS A 108 5.85 11.82 -10.29
CA LYS A 108 5.55 12.23 -8.90
C LYS A 108 4.66 13.46 -8.81
N LEU A 109 4.67 14.33 -9.82
CA LEU A 109 3.80 15.50 -9.87
C LEU A 109 2.35 15.12 -10.18
N VAL A 110 2.12 14.20 -11.12
CA VAL A 110 0.75 13.81 -11.53
C VAL A 110 0.11 12.82 -10.58
N CYS A 111 0.91 12.03 -9.86
CA CYS A 111 0.42 11.13 -8.83
C CYS A 111 -0.02 11.94 -7.60
N GLY A 112 -1.26 11.75 -7.18
CA GLY A 112 -1.87 12.55 -6.10
C GLY A 112 -2.44 13.90 -6.54
N ALA A 113 -2.45 14.20 -7.84
CA ALA A 113 -3.00 15.45 -8.38
C ALA A 113 -4.54 15.41 -8.61
N TYR A 114 -5.21 14.30 -8.30
CA TYR A 114 -6.67 14.10 -8.47
C TYR A 114 -7.17 14.42 -9.89
N GLY A 115 -6.33 14.20 -10.92
CA GLY A 115 -6.67 14.47 -12.32
C GLY A 115 -6.70 15.96 -12.69
N SER A 116 -6.30 16.87 -11.80
CA SER A 116 -6.34 18.32 -12.03
C SER A 116 -5.30 18.80 -13.06
N LEU A 117 -4.24 18.05 -13.28
CA LEU A 117 -3.13 18.42 -14.17
C LEU A 117 -3.25 17.80 -15.57
N CYS A 118 -3.81 16.60 -15.69
CA CYS A 118 -4.00 15.92 -16.97
C CYS A 118 -4.97 14.75 -16.84
N VAL A 119 -5.50 14.31 -17.98
CA VAL A 119 -6.20 13.03 -18.10
C VAL A 119 -5.17 11.95 -18.39
N LEU A 120 -5.00 11.00 -17.48
CA LEU A 120 -4.10 9.87 -17.63
C LEU A 120 -4.64 8.89 -18.68
N THR A 121 -3.78 8.37 -19.56
CA THR A 121 -4.14 7.41 -20.61
C THR A 121 -3.35 6.11 -20.55
N GLU A 122 -2.17 6.12 -19.95
CA GLU A 122 -1.32 4.94 -19.72
C GLU A 122 -0.49 5.18 -18.45
N LEU A 123 -0.31 4.15 -17.64
CA LEU A 123 0.47 4.17 -16.41
C LEU A 123 1.45 3.00 -16.38
N THR A 124 2.69 3.27 -16.02
CA THR A 124 3.73 2.25 -15.84
C THR A 124 4.20 2.26 -14.40
N PHE A 125 3.98 1.17 -13.70
CA PHE A 125 4.37 0.98 -12.31
C PHE A 125 5.50 -0.02 -12.15
N ARG A 126 6.38 0.25 -11.19
CA ARG A 126 7.24 -0.75 -10.61
C ARG A 126 6.42 -1.70 -9.74
N VAL A 127 6.70 -3.00 -9.86
CA VAL A 127 6.12 -4.03 -8.99
C VAL A 127 7.20 -4.67 -8.14
N PHE A 128 6.78 -5.40 -7.11
CA PHE A 128 7.68 -6.00 -6.12
C PHE A 128 7.38 -7.50 -5.98
N PRO A 129 8.36 -8.34 -5.65
CA PRO A 129 8.10 -9.71 -5.24
C PRO A 129 7.15 -9.74 -4.04
N LYS A 130 6.19 -10.67 -4.08
CA LYS A 130 5.32 -10.93 -2.92
C LYS A 130 6.12 -11.66 -1.85
N PRO A 131 6.11 -11.23 -0.59
CA PRO A 131 6.81 -11.93 0.48
C PRO A 131 6.22 -13.33 0.66
N PRO A 132 7.07 -14.36 0.94
CA PRO A 132 6.60 -15.72 1.16
C PRO A 132 5.64 -15.84 2.34
N LEU A 133 5.88 -15.07 3.40
CA LEU A 133 5.09 -15.07 4.63
C LEU A 133 4.85 -13.64 5.11
N ALA A 134 3.69 -13.44 5.73
CA ALA A 134 3.34 -12.26 6.48
C ALA A 134 2.72 -12.66 7.82
N VAL A 135 2.98 -11.88 8.86
CA VAL A 135 2.46 -12.07 10.20
C VAL A 135 2.04 -10.72 10.74
N THR A 136 0.88 -10.68 11.38
CA THR A 136 0.46 -9.51 12.16
C THR A 136 0.62 -9.82 13.64
N LEU A 137 1.34 -8.95 14.33
CA LEU A 137 1.46 -8.92 15.79
C LEU A 137 0.53 -7.86 16.35
N CYS A 138 -0.13 -8.18 17.45
CA CYS A 138 -1.09 -7.33 18.14
C CYS A 138 -0.67 -7.13 19.60
N LEU A 139 -0.54 -5.90 20.02
CA LEU A 139 -0.48 -5.48 21.42
C LEU A 139 -1.86 -4.93 21.76
N SER A 140 -2.71 -5.76 22.36
CA SER A 140 -4.11 -5.45 22.66
C SER A 140 -4.28 -4.80 24.03
N ASP A 141 -5.42 -4.14 24.20
CA ASP A 141 -5.87 -3.53 25.45
C ASP A 141 -4.90 -2.48 26.00
N VAL A 142 -4.45 -1.60 25.11
CA VAL A 142 -3.52 -0.52 25.44
C VAL A 142 -4.10 0.85 25.11
N GLU A 143 -3.84 1.80 25.99
CA GLU A 143 -4.16 3.22 25.76
C GLU A 143 -3.41 3.75 24.52
N PRO A 144 -3.94 4.80 23.84
CA PRO A 144 -3.31 5.38 22.68
C PRO A 144 -1.84 5.74 22.87
N GLU A 145 -1.49 6.36 23.99
CA GLU A 145 -0.12 6.79 24.31
C GLU A 145 0.84 5.61 24.37
N VAL A 146 0.42 4.51 25.01
CA VAL A 146 1.21 3.28 25.11
C VAL A 146 1.33 2.61 23.74
N GLY A 147 0.22 2.53 22.99
CA GLY A 147 0.17 1.98 21.66
C GLY A 147 1.09 2.73 20.68
N PHE A 148 1.00 4.05 20.64
CA PHE A 148 1.88 4.88 19.79
C PHE A 148 3.35 4.80 20.21
N ALA A 149 3.66 4.75 21.51
CA ALA A 149 5.03 4.55 21.98
C ALA A 149 5.60 3.20 21.52
N ALA A 150 4.81 2.13 21.59
CA ALA A 150 5.18 0.81 21.09
C ALA A 150 5.43 0.81 19.58
N LEU A 151 4.51 1.37 18.79
CA LEU A 151 4.64 1.48 17.32
C LEU A 151 5.86 2.30 16.92
N ARG A 152 6.12 3.41 17.61
CA ARG A 152 7.33 4.24 17.40
C ARG A 152 8.61 3.46 17.68
N LYS A 153 8.65 2.68 18.75
CA LYS A 153 9.80 1.84 19.10
C LYS A 153 10.09 0.81 18.00
N ILE A 154 9.04 0.19 17.44
CA ILE A 154 9.14 -0.74 16.32
C ILE A 154 9.60 -0.03 15.04
N ALA A 155 9.01 1.13 14.72
CA ALA A 155 9.36 1.90 13.52
C ALA A 155 10.85 2.33 13.48
N LEU A 156 11.43 2.61 14.64
CA LEU A 156 12.83 3.03 14.80
C LEU A 156 13.81 1.84 14.97
N SER A 157 13.32 0.62 14.98
CA SER A 157 14.13 -0.59 15.13
C SER A 157 14.57 -1.16 13.77
N ALA A 158 15.42 -2.20 13.81
CA ALA A 158 15.85 -2.95 12.64
C ALA A 158 14.78 -3.93 12.10
N LEU A 159 13.54 -3.87 12.60
CA LEU A 159 12.46 -4.78 12.19
C LEU A 159 11.94 -4.53 10.79
N GLU A 160 12.05 -3.29 10.29
CA GLU A 160 11.51 -2.89 8.99
C GLU A 160 10.05 -3.36 8.81
N PRO A 161 9.10 -2.88 9.63
CA PRO A 161 7.73 -3.32 9.56
C PRO A 161 7.10 -3.00 8.20
N ALA A 162 6.25 -3.89 7.70
CA ALA A 162 5.49 -3.69 6.46
C ALA A 162 4.20 -2.88 6.69
N GLY A 163 3.76 -2.78 7.94
CA GLY A 163 2.61 -1.96 8.32
C GLY A 163 2.58 -1.72 9.82
N LEU A 164 2.11 -0.55 10.20
CA LEU A 164 1.88 -0.14 11.58
C LEU A 164 0.53 0.56 11.66
N ALA A 165 -0.30 0.20 12.63
CA ALA A 165 -1.58 0.85 12.88
C ALA A 165 -1.92 0.81 14.38
N TYR A 166 -2.57 1.85 14.88
CA TYR A 166 -3.28 1.81 16.14
C TYR A 166 -4.78 1.84 15.86
N LEU A 167 -5.52 0.90 16.40
CA LEU A 167 -6.97 0.85 16.34
C LEU A 167 -7.55 1.17 17.73
N PRO A 168 -8.39 2.20 17.86
CA PRO A 168 -9.10 2.47 19.10
C PRO A 168 -10.13 1.38 19.41
N ALA A 169 -10.56 1.29 20.67
CA ALA A 169 -11.49 0.26 21.17
C ALA A 169 -12.77 0.12 20.32
N MET A 170 -13.32 1.25 19.85
CA MET A 170 -14.52 1.25 19.00
C MET A 170 -14.37 0.48 17.69
N MET A 171 -13.14 0.24 17.23
CA MET A 171 -12.81 -0.50 15.99
C MET A 171 -12.35 -1.93 16.26
N MET A 172 -12.23 -2.31 17.53
CA MET A 172 -11.73 -3.61 17.98
C MET A 172 -12.73 -4.23 18.97
N PRO A 173 -13.79 -4.92 18.51
CA PRO A 173 -14.74 -5.57 19.40
C PRO A 173 -14.05 -6.51 20.39
N GLY A 174 -14.39 -6.41 21.68
CA GLY A 174 -13.82 -7.25 22.75
C GLY A 174 -12.52 -6.72 23.36
N VAL A 175 -12.03 -5.56 22.94
CA VAL A 175 -10.86 -4.87 23.50
C VAL A 175 -11.34 -3.64 24.28
N GLY A 176 -10.89 -3.48 25.54
CA GLY A 176 -11.36 -2.39 26.42
C GLY A 176 -10.82 -1.02 26.06
N GLN A 177 -9.58 -0.94 25.58
CA GLN A 177 -8.89 0.33 25.28
C GLN A 177 -8.57 0.49 23.81
N GLY A 178 -7.72 -0.33 23.24
CA GLY A 178 -7.33 -0.29 21.85
C GLY A 178 -6.21 -1.28 21.57
N ALA A 179 -5.69 -1.27 20.33
CA ALA A 179 -4.63 -2.19 19.95
C ALA A 179 -3.61 -1.57 19.01
N ALA A 180 -2.33 -1.84 19.25
CA ALA A 180 -1.24 -1.56 18.31
C ALA A 180 -0.96 -2.79 17.44
N LEU A 181 -1.00 -2.61 16.13
CA LEU A 181 -0.84 -3.65 15.12
C LEU A 181 0.48 -3.46 14.37
N ILE A 182 1.21 -4.55 14.19
CA ILE A 182 2.53 -4.56 13.56
C ILE A 182 2.53 -5.66 12.50
N LYS A 183 2.65 -5.30 11.23
CA LYS A 183 2.78 -6.25 10.13
C LYS A 183 4.25 -6.49 9.82
N LEU A 184 4.68 -7.74 9.87
CA LEU A 184 6.02 -8.18 9.50
C LEU A 184 5.94 -9.11 8.30
N GLU A 185 6.91 -9.00 7.39
CA GLU A 185 7.00 -9.79 6.17
C GLU A 185 8.40 -10.31 5.95
N GLY A 186 8.51 -11.51 5.34
CA GLY A 186 9.80 -12.10 5.00
C GLY A 186 9.73 -13.58 4.70
N ALA A 187 10.92 -14.21 4.51
CA ALA A 187 11.06 -15.66 4.52
C ALA A 187 10.93 -16.17 5.96
N ARG A 188 10.70 -17.50 6.12
CA ARG A 188 10.38 -18.11 7.41
C ARG A 188 11.39 -17.76 8.51
N GLN A 189 12.67 -18.06 8.32
CA GLN A 189 13.68 -17.88 9.35
C GLN A 189 13.88 -16.39 9.71
N PRO A 190 14.12 -15.45 8.77
CA PRO A 190 14.18 -14.01 9.11
C PRO A 190 12.91 -13.47 9.76
N LEU A 191 11.74 -14.02 9.43
CA LEU A 191 10.47 -13.59 10.02
C LEU A 191 10.37 -14.00 11.50
N GLU A 192 10.79 -15.22 11.86
CA GLU A 192 10.83 -15.67 13.26
C GLU A 192 11.83 -14.85 14.09
N GLU A 193 12.99 -14.50 13.52
CA GLU A 193 13.95 -13.59 14.17
C GLU A 193 13.34 -12.19 14.41
N LYS A 194 12.58 -11.66 13.45
CA LYS A 194 11.85 -10.40 13.60
C LYS A 194 10.79 -10.49 14.70
N ILE A 195 10.04 -11.59 14.77
CA ILE A 195 9.04 -11.82 15.82
C ILE A 195 9.72 -11.86 17.20
N ALA A 196 10.81 -12.59 17.34
CA ALA A 196 11.57 -12.65 18.59
C ALA A 196 12.09 -11.27 19.01
N LEU A 197 12.60 -10.48 18.07
CA LEU A 197 13.03 -9.11 18.33
C LEU A 197 11.86 -8.21 18.75
N ALA A 198 10.70 -8.34 18.13
CA ALA A 198 9.50 -7.60 18.53
C ALA A 198 9.07 -7.94 19.97
N HIS A 199 9.08 -9.22 20.36
CA HIS A 199 8.86 -9.65 21.75
C HIS A 199 9.91 -9.09 22.72
N GLY A 200 11.18 -9.05 22.31
CA GLY A 200 12.26 -8.43 23.11
C GLY A 200 12.04 -6.93 23.34
N LEU A 201 11.49 -6.24 22.35
CA LEU A 201 11.23 -4.80 22.42
C LEU A 201 9.95 -4.45 23.21
N LEU A 202 8.87 -5.21 23.05
CA LEU A 202 7.53 -4.88 23.55
C LEU A 202 7.05 -5.79 24.70
N GLY A 203 7.77 -6.86 25.00
CA GLY A 203 7.38 -7.85 26.02
C GLY A 203 6.50 -8.96 25.47
N GLN A 204 6.17 -9.92 26.33
CA GLN A 204 5.40 -11.12 25.99
C GLN A 204 3.88 -10.88 25.81
N SER A 205 3.40 -9.69 26.08
CA SER A 205 2.00 -9.29 25.85
C SER A 205 1.63 -9.13 24.36
N VAL A 206 2.62 -9.09 23.49
CA VAL A 206 2.41 -9.06 22.03
C VAL A 206 2.04 -10.45 21.53
N GLN A 207 0.89 -10.57 20.87
CA GLN A 207 0.37 -11.83 20.35
C GLN A 207 0.33 -11.82 18.82
N ARG A 208 0.53 -12.99 18.21
CA ARG A 208 0.28 -13.18 16.79
C ARG A 208 -1.23 -13.32 16.57
N ILE A 209 -1.77 -12.62 15.58
CA ILE A 209 -3.15 -12.80 15.13
C ILE A 209 -3.16 -13.47 13.75
N GLU A 210 -4.20 -14.29 13.51
CA GLU A 210 -4.33 -15.06 12.27
C GLU A 210 -4.74 -14.19 11.09
N ASP A 211 -5.64 -13.25 11.34
CA ASP A 211 -6.16 -12.33 10.32
C ASP A 211 -5.17 -11.20 10.01
N ASP A 212 -5.15 -10.76 8.75
CA ASP A 212 -4.47 -9.54 8.34
C ASP A 212 -5.48 -8.37 8.27
N PRO A 213 -5.53 -7.48 9.30
CA PRO A 213 -6.49 -6.38 9.32
C PRO A 213 -6.09 -5.20 8.42
N PHE A 214 -4.86 -5.17 7.92
CA PHE A 214 -4.33 -4.03 7.17
C PHE A 214 -5.09 -3.71 5.88
N PRO A 215 -5.56 -4.67 5.07
CA PRO A 215 -6.40 -4.35 3.91
C PRO A 215 -7.70 -3.64 4.30
N ALA A 216 -8.38 -4.11 5.35
CA ALA A 216 -9.62 -3.51 5.85
C ALA A 216 -9.38 -2.11 6.47
N ILE A 217 -8.22 -1.90 7.11
CA ILE A 217 -7.81 -0.58 7.60
C ILE A 217 -7.57 0.35 6.41
N ALA A 218 -6.82 -0.09 5.40
CA ALA A 218 -6.47 0.72 4.23
C ALA A 218 -7.69 1.11 3.39
N SER A 219 -8.67 0.20 3.24
CA SER A 219 -9.93 0.45 2.51
C SER A 219 -10.93 1.31 3.30
N GLY A 220 -10.67 1.56 4.59
CA GLY A 220 -11.60 2.29 5.45
C GLY A 220 -12.79 1.47 5.92
N GLU A 221 -12.83 0.15 5.68
CA GLU A 221 -13.94 -0.71 6.13
C GLU A 221 -14.17 -0.65 7.63
N LYS A 222 -13.08 -0.54 8.40
CA LYS A 222 -13.15 -0.40 9.86
C LYS A 222 -13.77 0.92 10.32
N PHE A 223 -13.88 1.92 9.43
CA PHE A 223 -14.42 3.24 9.74
C PHE A 223 -15.84 3.42 9.19
N ALA A 224 -16.28 2.61 8.23
CA ALA A 224 -17.55 2.79 7.53
C ALA A 224 -18.78 2.65 8.44
N ASP A 225 -18.65 1.90 9.54
CA ASP A 225 -19.72 1.63 10.49
C ASP A 225 -19.54 2.38 11.84
N VAL A 226 -18.58 3.32 11.89
CA VAL A 226 -18.37 4.17 13.08
C VAL A 226 -19.28 5.38 12.97
N PRO A 227 -20.15 5.63 13.97
CA PRO A 227 -21.12 6.73 13.94
C PRO A 227 -20.49 8.13 13.97
#